data_0adc3f1f323fd23e7cf3c614d838b12b
#
_entry.id   0adc3f1f323fd23e7cf3c614d838b12b
#
_cell.length_a   1.000
_cell.length_b   1.000
_cell.length_c   1.000
_cell.angle_alpha   90.00
_cell.angle_beta   90.00
_cell.angle_gamma   90.00
#
_symmetry.space_group_name_H-M   'P 1'
#
loop_
_entity.id
_entity.type
_entity.pdbx_description
1 polymer ?
#
loop_
_entity_poly.entity_id
_entity_poly.type
_entity_poly.pdbx_seq_one_letter_code
_entity_poly.pdbx_strand_id
1 'polypeptide(L)'
;MSNLLMMNQLSNEEIHTIIEDAEQYRLGKGWKPSSEVFVSNLFFEPSTRTRFSFEVAEKKLGLQVLNFTAEHSSVQKGETLYDTVKTLEAIGANAVVIRHQQDHFFEDLTDKVSIPIINAGDGCGHHPTQSLLDLLTIKQEFGHFEGLTVSIHGDIRHSRVARSNAEVLTRLGAKVLFSGPEKWQDPTNSYGEYVDVHTAIQQSDVVMLLRIQHERHEEKDHAEDYLKEYGLTKEREKQMKKHAIVMHPAPVNRGVEIDGDLIECERSRIFKQMENGVFTRMAVLKRALQQIEQNQEVMKHVICS
;
A
#
# COMPACT_ATOMS: atom_id res chain seq x y z
N MET A 1 -15.12 11.24 10.04
CA MET A 1 -13.75 10.70 10.30
C MET A 1 -13.09 10.35 8.99
N SER A 2 -11.79 10.61 8.86
CA SER A 2 -11.05 10.34 7.61
C SER A 2 -10.32 9.00 7.68
N ASN A 3 -11.09 7.91 7.76
CA ASN A 3 -10.53 6.56 7.67
C ASN A 3 -9.89 6.32 6.30
N LEU A 4 -8.88 5.46 6.25
CA LEU A 4 -8.33 4.89 5.01
C LEU A 4 -8.37 3.37 5.11
N LEU A 5 -9.41 2.75 4.59
CA LEU A 5 -9.63 1.31 4.71
C LEU A 5 -9.39 0.59 3.38
N MET A 6 -9.93 1.15 2.29
CA MET A 6 -9.84 0.58 0.93
C MET A 6 -9.68 1.72 -0.10
N MET A 7 -9.11 1.41 -1.27
CA MET A 7 -8.92 2.40 -2.34
C MET A 7 -10.23 2.87 -2.96
N ASN A 8 -11.23 2.02 -3.03
CA ASN A 8 -12.55 2.35 -3.60
C ASN A 8 -13.37 3.35 -2.73
N GLN A 9 -12.95 3.61 -1.49
CA GLN A 9 -13.55 4.64 -0.63
C GLN A 9 -13.02 6.04 -0.93
N LEU A 10 -11.92 6.16 -1.65
CA LEU A 10 -11.36 7.44 -2.06
C LEU A 10 -11.89 7.84 -3.44
N SER A 11 -12.33 9.09 -3.59
CA SER A 11 -12.56 9.68 -4.90
C SER A 11 -11.24 9.88 -5.66
N ASN A 12 -11.31 10.08 -6.98
CA ASN A 12 -10.12 10.39 -7.76
C ASN A 12 -9.45 11.70 -7.29
N GLU A 13 -10.24 12.69 -6.88
CA GLU A 13 -9.74 13.96 -6.33
C GLU A 13 -8.98 13.74 -5.01
N GLU A 14 -9.52 12.92 -4.10
CA GLU A 14 -8.82 12.58 -2.86
C GLU A 14 -7.51 11.84 -3.11
N ILE A 15 -7.47 10.92 -4.09
CA ILE A 15 -6.24 10.24 -4.50
C ILE A 15 -5.22 11.24 -5.02
N HIS A 16 -5.62 12.15 -5.91
CA HIS A 16 -4.73 13.20 -6.43
C HIS A 16 -4.21 14.10 -5.29
N THR A 17 -5.07 14.52 -4.37
CA THR A 17 -4.67 15.32 -3.20
C THR A 17 -3.64 14.60 -2.33
N ILE A 18 -3.84 13.31 -2.05
CA ILE A 18 -2.88 12.53 -1.27
C ILE A 18 -1.53 12.42 -2.00
N ILE A 19 -1.53 12.22 -3.32
CA ILE A 19 -0.31 12.13 -4.14
C ILE A 19 0.41 13.49 -4.15
N GLU A 20 -0.30 14.59 -4.30
CA GLU A 20 0.25 15.95 -4.26
C GLU A 20 0.84 16.28 -2.88
N ASP A 21 0.13 15.96 -1.81
CA ASP A 21 0.63 16.11 -0.45
C ASP A 21 1.91 15.30 -0.20
N ALA A 22 1.95 14.05 -0.69
CA ALA A 22 3.14 13.21 -0.59
C ALA A 22 4.33 13.83 -1.34
N GLU A 23 4.09 14.44 -2.51
CA GLU A 23 5.12 15.14 -3.26
C GLU A 23 5.60 16.42 -2.53
N GLN A 24 4.70 17.17 -1.87
CA GLN A 24 5.08 18.30 -1.03
C GLN A 24 5.98 17.84 0.13
N TYR A 25 5.67 16.73 0.79
CA TYR A 25 6.53 16.19 1.84
C TYR A 25 7.89 15.75 1.31
N ARG A 26 7.98 15.19 0.12
CA ARG A 26 9.25 14.87 -0.54
C ARG A 26 10.11 16.10 -0.76
N LEU A 27 9.49 17.23 -1.04
CA LEU A 27 10.16 18.55 -1.20
C LEU A 27 10.46 19.26 0.15
N GLY A 28 10.24 18.58 1.27
CA GLY A 28 10.46 19.16 2.60
C GLY A 28 9.39 20.16 3.04
N LYS A 29 8.26 20.22 2.36
CA LYS A 29 7.11 21.08 2.64
C LYS A 29 5.95 20.24 3.15
N GLY A 30 4.99 20.87 3.83
CA GLY A 30 3.77 20.21 4.23
C GLY A 30 3.35 20.52 5.66
N TRP A 31 2.17 20.00 5.99
CA TRP A 31 1.55 20.16 7.29
C TRP A 31 2.30 19.37 8.37
N LYS A 32 2.33 19.95 9.57
CA LYS A 32 2.67 19.26 10.82
C LYS A 32 1.63 19.66 11.87
N PRO A 33 1.33 18.79 12.85
CA PRO A 33 0.38 19.13 13.91
C PRO A 33 0.91 20.30 14.75
N SER A 34 -0.04 21.14 15.19
CA SER A 34 0.24 22.29 16.06
C SER A 34 0.35 21.91 17.55
N SER A 35 -0.15 20.72 17.91
CA SER A 35 -0.16 20.16 19.26
C SER A 35 0.40 18.75 19.27
N GLU A 36 0.60 18.20 20.46
CA GLU A 36 1.02 16.80 20.60
C GLU A 36 -0.09 15.84 20.13
N VAL A 37 0.28 14.92 19.26
CA VAL A 37 -0.63 13.93 18.65
C VAL A 37 -0.02 12.54 18.79
N PHE A 38 -0.79 11.60 19.31
CA PHE A 38 -0.41 10.20 19.52
C PHE A 38 -1.02 9.31 18.44
N VAL A 39 -0.18 8.49 17.78
CA VAL A 39 -0.61 7.48 16.80
C VAL A 39 -0.13 6.11 17.26
N SER A 40 -1.01 5.12 17.24
CA SER A 40 -0.64 3.76 17.62
C SER A 40 -0.51 2.85 16.41
N ASN A 41 0.60 2.12 16.34
CA ASN A 41 0.91 1.13 15.31
C ASN A 41 0.59 -0.29 15.80
N LEU A 42 -0.53 -0.85 15.33
CA LEU A 42 -1.04 -2.18 15.69
C LEU A 42 -0.74 -3.18 14.57
N PHE A 43 0.38 -3.90 14.68
CA PHE A 43 0.79 -4.90 13.70
C PHE A 43 0.63 -6.30 14.28
N PHE A 44 -0.39 -7.03 13.82
CA PHE A 44 -0.70 -8.41 14.24
C PHE A 44 -0.09 -9.47 13.30
N GLU A 45 0.56 -9.04 12.23
CA GLU A 45 1.38 -9.91 11.37
C GLU A 45 2.75 -9.27 11.10
N PRO A 46 3.79 -10.09 10.84
CA PRO A 46 5.13 -9.57 10.55
C PRO A 46 5.16 -8.63 9.35
N SER A 47 5.71 -7.44 9.55
CA SER A 47 5.85 -6.44 8.47
C SER A 47 6.95 -5.44 8.79
N THR A 48 8.15 -5.67 8.29
CA THR A 48 9.29 -4.76 8.51
C THR A 48 9.10 -3.44 7.77
N ARG A 49 8.87 -3.48 6.47
CA ARG A 49 8.80 -2.28 5.60
C ARG A 49 7.63 -1.38 5.95
N THR A 50 6.43 -1.92 6.02
CA THR A 50 5.23 -1.11 6.29
C THR A 50 5.31 -0.48 7.67
N ARG A 51 5.67 -1.25 8.70
CA ARG A 51 5.81 -0.76 10.07
C ARG A 51 6.82 0.36 10.18
N PHE A 52 8.07 0.13 9.76
CA PHE A 52 9.11 1.16 9.87
C PHE A 52 8.85 2.37 8.97
N SER A 53 8.22 2.19 7.81
CA SER A 53 7.85 3.29 6.95
C SER A 53 6.76 4.19 7.58
N PHE A 54 5.78 3.63 8.31
CA PHE A 54 4.84 4.41 9.13
C PHE A 54 5.57 5.11 10.26
N GLU A 55 6.41 4.40 11.02
CA GLU A 55 7.15 5.00 12.13
C GLU A 55 8.05 6.16 11.68
N VAL A 56 8.72 6.04 10.53
CA VAL A 56 9.52 7.14 9.95
C VAL A 56 8.62 8.29 9.52
N ALA A 57 7.47 8.03 8.90
CA ALA A 57 6.50 9.05 8.48
C ALA A 57 5.96 9.83 9.69
N GLU A 58 5.56 9.14 10.75
CA GLU A 58 5.07 9.69 11.99
C GLU A 58 6.11 10.60 12.67
N LYS A 59 7.34 10.12 12.81
CA LYS A 59 8.45 10.90 13.37
C LYS A 59 8.79 12.13 12.53
N LYS A 60 8.76 12.04 11.20
CA LYS A 60 8.96 13.20 10.31
C LYS A 60 7.85 14.25 10.47
N LEU A 61 6.63 13.83 10.77
CA LEU A 61 5.51 14.74 11.09
C LEU A 61 5.58 15.29 12.52
N GLY A 62 6.43 14.75 13.38
CA GLY A 62 6.53 15.15 14.80
C GLY A 62 5.47 14.46 15.69
N LEU A 63 4.88 13.34 15.22
CA LEU A 63 3.91 12.59 15.99
C LEU A 63 4.57 11.73 17.06
N GLN A 64 3.87 11.51 18.17
CA GLN A 64 4.24 10.57 19.22
C GLN A 64 3.75 9.16 18.84
N VAL A 65 4.69 8.22 18.72
CA VAL A 65 4.39 6.86 18.22
C VAL A 65 4.20 5.91 19.39
N LEU A 66 3.02 5.31 19.47
CA LEU A 66 2.72 4.23 20.42
C LEU A 66 2.87 2.88 19.71
N ASN A 67 4.03 2.26 19.86
CA ASN A 67 4.30 0.96 19.26
C ASN A 67 3.67 -0.16 20.08
N PHE A 68 2.80 -0.91 19.43
CA PHE A 68 2.16 -2.10 19.99
C PHE A 68 2.89 -3.38 19.55
N THR A 69 3.03 -4.32 20.45
CA THR A 69 3.58 -5.64 20.18
C THR A 69 2.58 -6.69 20.64
N ALA A 70 1.94 -7.36 19.70
CA ALA A 70 0.87 -8.34 19.99
C ALA A 70 1.33 -9.47 20.93
N GLU A 71 2.57 -9.93 20.78
CA GLU A 71 3.18 -10.99 21.60
C GLU A 71 3.32 -10.63 23.08
N HIS A 72 3.33 -9.34 23.43
CA HIS A 72 3.48 -8.84 24.80
C HIS A 72 2.29 -8.00 25.26
N SER A 73 1.12 -8.20 24.67
CA SER A 73 -0.09 -7.42 24.96
C SER A 73 -1.19 -8.26 25.58
N SER A 74 -2.28 -7.58 26.00
CA SER A 74 -3.48 -8.21 26.53
C SER A 74 -4.21 -9.11 25.51
N VAL A 75 -3.87 -9.04 24.23
CA VAL A 75 -4.35 -9.98 23.20
C VAL A 75 -4.03 -11.43 23.58
N GLN A 76 -2.89 -11.68 24.21
CA GLN A 76 -2.53 -13.00 24.75
C GLN A 76 -3.49 -13.50 25.87
N LYS A 77 -4.28 -12.60 26.45
CA LYS A 77 -5.30 -12.88 27.45
C LYS A 77 -6.72 -12.96 26.89
N GLY A 78 -6.85 -12.88 25.52
CA GLY A 78 -8.14 -12.93 24.84
C GLY A 78 -8.79 -11.56 24.59
N GLU A 79 -8.05 -10.44 24.75
CA GLU A 79 -8.56 -9.11 24.41
C GLU A 79 -8.83 -9.03 22.89
N THR A 80 -9.99 -8.52 22.52
CA THR A 80 -10.38 -8.36 21.11
C THR A 80 -9.67 -7.17 20.48
N LEU A 81 -9.60 -7.12 19.13
CA LEU A 81 -9.10 -5.95 18.42
C LEU A 81 -9.90 -4.70 18.78
N TYR A 82 -11.22 -4.83 18.92
CA TYR A 82 -12.09 -3.73 19.34
C TYR A 82 -11.70 -3.19 20.72
N ASP A 83 -11.53 -4.05 21.72
CA ASP A 83 -11.16 -3.63 23.08
C ASP A 83 -9.78 -2.95 23.11
N THR A 84 -8.82 -3.48 22.31
CA THR A 84 -7.49 -2.88 22.16
C THR A 84 -7.59 -1.46 21.61
N VAL A 85 -8.36 -1.26 20.52
CA VAL A 85 -8.52 0.07 19.91
C VAL A 85 -9.28 1.02 20.84
N LYS A 86 -10.33 0.54 21.53
CA LYS A 86 -11.07 1.35 22.53
C LYS A 86 -10.20 1.76 23.70
N THR A 87 -9.31 0.89 24.15
CA THR A 87 -8.34 1.22 25.19
C THR A 87 -7.41 2.34 24.73
N LEU A 88 -6.85 2.23 23.53
CA LEU A 88 -5.98 3.25 22.96
C LEU A 88 -6.69 4.60 22.77
N GLU A 89 -7.92 4.58 22.27
CA GLU A 89 -8.77 5.77 22.18
C GLU A 89 -8.96 6.42 23.56
N ALA A 90 -9.31 5.62 24.58
CA ALA A 90 -9.57 6.11 25.93
C ALA A 90 -8.34 6.73 26.62
N ILE A 91 -7.14 6.24 26.33
CA ILE A 91 -5.88 6.78 26.85
C ILE A 91 -5.30 7.93 26.03
N GLY A 92 -5.98 8.35 24.94
CA GLY A 92 -5.65 9.57 24.19
C GLY A 92 -4.97 9.37 22.85
N ALA A 93 -4.96 8.17 22.27
CA ALA A 93 -4.53 7.99 20.90
C ALA A 93 -5.46 8.75 19.94
N ASN A 94 -4.88 9.45 18.97
CA ASN A 94 -5.60 10.26 17.99
C ASN A 94 -5.87 9.52 16.67
N ALA A 95 -5.13 8.45 16.39
CA ALA A 95 -5.35 7.56 15.25
C ALA A 95 -4.70 6.20 15.49
N VAL A 96 -5.15 5.19 14.76
CA VAL A 96 -4.53 3.86 14.75
C VAL A 96 -4.18 3.42 13.32
N VAL A 97 -2.99 2.85 13.20
CA VAL A 97 -2.51 2.18 11.98
C VAL A 97 -2.56 0.68 12.26
N ILE A 98 -3.39 -0.04 11.53
CA ILE A 98 -3.64 -1.46 11.81
C ILE A 98 -3.24 -2.33 10.62
N ARG A 99 -2.45 -3.37 10.90
CA ARG A 99 -2.19 -4.48 9.98
C ARG A 99 -2.65 -5.79 10.63
N HIS A 100 -3.55 -6.52 9.97
CA HIS A 100 -4.20 -7.69 10.54
C HIS A 100 -4.25 -8.85 9.54
N GLN A 101 -4.34 -10.09 10.04
CA GLN A 101 -4.44 -11.30 9.22
C GLN A 101 -5.86 -11.51 8.65
N GLN A 102 -6.87 -10.99 9.34
CA GLN A 102 -8.27 -11.11 8.94
C GLN A 102 -8.57 -10.10 7.84
N ASP A 103 -9.25 -10.57 6.79
CA ASP A 103 -9.84 -9.72 5.77
C ASP A 103 -10.92 -8.82 6.41
N HIS A 104 -10.96 -7.55 6.00
CA HIS A 104 -11.97 -6.58 6.43
C HIS A 104 -12.09 -6.40 7.96
N PHE A 105 -11.00 -6.59 8.71
CA PHE A 105 -10.98 -6.45 10.18
C PHE A 105 -11.61 -5.14 10.68
N PHE A 106 -11.63 -4.11 9.84
CA PHE A 106 -12.10 -2.78 10.17
C PHE A 106 -13.63 -2.66 10.24
N GLU A 107 -14.38 -3.63 9.71
CA GLU A 107 -15.85 -3.62 9.78
C GLU A 107 -16.35 -3.68 11.23
N ASP A 108 -15.63 -4.39 12.09
CA ASP A 108 -15.94 -4.46 13.51
C ASP A 108 -15.63 -3.18 14.29
N LEU A 109 -14.89 -2.23 13.70
CA LEU A 109 -14.39 -1.02 14.35
C LEU A 109 -15.05 0.27 13.86
N THR A 110 -15.37 0.36 12.56
CA THR A 110 -15.62 1.62 11.84
C THR A 110 -16.66 2.52 12.49
N ASP A 111 -17.77 1.96 12.98
CA ASP A 111 -18.87 2.72 13.60
C ASP A 111 -18.82 2.73 15.13
N LYS A 112 -17.79 2.12 15.73
CA LYS A 112 -17.71 1.91 17.17
C LYS A 112 -16.57 2.70 17.84
N VAL A 113 -15.62 3.22 17.05
CA VAL A 113 -14.51 4.02 17.54
C VAL A 113 -14.54 5.41 16.93
N SER A 114 -14.03 6.41 17.67
CA SER A 114 -14.08 7.83 17.27
C SER A 114 -12.74 8.35 16.75
N ILE A 115 -11.74 7.51 16.65
CA ILE A 115 -10.42 7.85 16.07
C ILE A 115 -10.25 7.25 14.69
N PRO A 116 -9.55 7.91 13.76
CA PRO A 116 -9.30 7.39 12.42
C PRO A 116 -8.55 6.06 12.43
N ILE A 117 -8.98 5.18 11.53
CA ILE A 117 -8.35 3.89 11.27
C ILE A 117 -7.65 3.94 9.92
N ILE A 118 -6.37 3.59 9.90
CA ILE A 118 -5.55 3.47 8.70
C ILE A 118 -5.21 2.00 8.49
N ASN A 119 -5.72 1.42 7.40
CA ASN A 119 -5.43 0.04 7.02
C ASN A 119 -4.01 -0.08 6.42
N ALA A 120 -3.13 -0.74 7.15
CA ALA A 120 -1.76 -1.06 6.73
C ALA A 120 -1.63 -2.46 6.07
N GLY A 121 -2.76 -3.08 5.77
CA GLY A 121 -2.92 -4.37 5.11
C GLY A 121 -3.81 -5.33 5.91
N ASP A 122 -4.86 -5.84 5.27
CA ASP A 122 -5.80 -6.82 5.82
C ASP A 122 -5.73 -8.12 5.01
N GLY A 123 -5.32 -9.21 5.60
CA GLY A 123 -5.30 -10.55 5.03
C GLY A 123 -4.94 -10.62 3.53
N CYS A 124 -5.86 -11.11 2.72
CA CYS A 124 -5.82 -11.09 1.26
C CYS A 124 -6.65 -9.94 0.65
N GLY A 125 -7.26 -9.09 1.48
CA GLY A 125 -8.21 -8.04 1.06
C GLY A 125 -7.54 -6.83 0.41
N HIS A 126 -7.11 -5.85 1.19
CA HIS A 126 -6.66 -4.54 0.71
C HIS A 126 -5.32 -4.09 1.30
N HIS A 127 -4.61 -3.25 0.57
CA HIS A 127 -3.42 -2.55 1.06
C HIS A 127 -3.37 -1.11 0.48
N PRO A 128 -4.27 -0.21 0.92
CA PRO A 128 -4.46 1.10 0.27
C PRO A 128 -3.19 1.94 0.25
N THR A 129 -2.37 1.91 1.30
CA THR A 129 -1.12 2.68 1.32
C THR A 129 -0.05 2.13 0.36
N GLN A 130 -0.13 0.86 -0.03
CA GLN A 130 0.72 0.31 -1.10
C GLN A 130 0.27 0.85 -2.45
N SER A 131 -1.03 0.82 -2.75
CA SER A 131 -1.54 1.38 -4.01
C SER A 131 -1.22 2.87 -4.15
N LEU A 132 -1.36 3.65 -3.08
CA LEU A 132 -1.03 5.08 -3.10
C LEU A 132 0.45 5.35 -3.37
N LEU A 133 1.39 4.59 -2.77
CA LEU A 133 2.82 4.76 -3.06
C LEU A 133 3.18 4.29 -4.48
N ASP A 134 2.50 3.28 -4.99
CA ASP A 134 2.67 2.81 -6.36
C ASP A 134 2.19 3.88 -7.35
N LEU A 135 1.02 4.48 -7.09
CA LEU A 135 0.50 5.61 -7.87
C LEU A 135 1.43 6.83 -7.82
N LEU A 136 1.96 7.20 -6.64
CA LEU A 136 2.95 8.27 -6.52
C LEU A 136 4.18 7.99 -7.38
N THR A 137 4.67 6.75 -7.38
CA THR A 137 5.84 6.35 -8.18
C THR A 137 5.55 6.47 -9.68
N ILE A 138 4.40 5.99 -10.14
CA ILE A 138 3.98 6.11 -11.54
C ILE A 138 3.81 7.59 -11.93
N LYS A 139 3.17 8.40 -11.07
CA LYS A 139 2.98 9.84 -11.31
C LYS A 139 4.30 10.60 -11.44
N GLN A 140 5.31 10.24 -10.66
CA GLN A 140 6.65 10.85 -10.73
C GLN A 140 7.39 10.50 -12.03
N GLU A 141 7.18 9.30 -12.58
CA GLU A 141 7.85 8.85 -13.81
C GLU A 141 7.17 9.36 -15.08
N PHE A 142 5.83 9.37 -15.10
CA PHE A 142 5.06 9.64 -16.31
C PHE A 142 4.26 10.95 -16.28
N GLY A 143 4.00 11.50 -15.13
CA GLY A 143 3.20 12.72 -14.98
C GLY A 143 1.68 12.53 -15.07
N HIS A 144 1.19 11.37 -15.51
CA HIS A 144 -0.22 11.04 -15.69
C HIS A 144 -0.47 9.54 -15.48
N PHE A 145 -1.72 9.12 -15.50
CA PHE A 145 -2.14 7.71 -15.48
C PHE A 145 -2.89 7.33 -16.77
N GLU A 146 -3.71 8.23 -17.28
CA GLU A 146 -4.54 8.02 -18.45
C GLU A 146 -3.70 7.59 -19.66
N GLY A 147 -4.12 6.52 -20.32
CA GLY A 147 -3.45 5.97 -21.51
C GLY A 147 -2.20 5.13 -21.24
N LEU A 148 -1.69 5.06 -19.99
CA LEU A 148 -0.62 4.14 -19.66
C LEU A 148 -1.12 2.69 -19.69
N THR A 149 -0.24 1.77 -20.06
CA THR A 149 -0.46 0.33 -19.92
C THR A 149 0.38 -0.18 -18.75
N VAL A 150 -0.27 -0.76 -17.76
CA VAL A 150 0.35 -1.34 -16.56
C VAL A 150 0.12 -2.83 -16.57
N SER A 151 1.17 -3.64 -16.60
CA SER A 151 1.04 -5.09 -16.43
C SER A 151 1.36 -5.50 -14.99
N ILE A 152 0.52 -6.37 -14.44
CA ILE A 152 0.68 -6.96 -13.10
C ILE A 152 0.93 -8.45 -13.27
N HIS A 153 2.10 -8.92 -12.80
CA HIS A 153 2.59 -10.27 -13.03
C HIS A 153 2.65 -11.08 -11.75
N GLY A 154 2.14 -12.30 -11.77
CA GLY A 154 2.27 -13.25 -10.67
C GLY A 154 0.97 -13.85 -10.20
N ASP A 155 0.84 -14.05 -8.90
CA ASP A 155 -0.36 -14.57 -8.26
C ASP A 155 -1.41 -13.47 -8.07
N ILE A 156 -2.24 -13.27 -9.09
CA ILE A 156 -3.30 -12.25 -9.08
C ILE A 156 -4.39 -12.60 -8.06
N ARG A 157 -4.72 -13.89 -7.96
CA ARG A 157 -5.82 -14.39 -7.14
C ARG A 157 -5.64 -14.12 -5.65
N HIS A 158 -4.41 -14.30 -5.13
CA HIS A 158 -4.12 -14.15 -3.71
C HIS A 158 -3.40 -12.83 -3.37
N SER A 159 -3.31 -11.91 -4.33
CA SER A 159 -2.61 -10.65 -4.14
C SER A 159 -3.56 -9.48 -3.88
N ARG A 160 -3.60 -9.02 -2.64
CA ARG A 160 -4.27 -7.75 -2.28
C ARG A 160 -3.72 -6.54 -3.04
N VAL A 161 -2.43 -6.55 -3.40
CA VAL A 161 -1.79 -5.49 -4.18
C VAL A 161 -2.33 -5.48 -5.61
N ALA A 162 -2.44 -6.66 -6.25
CA ALA A 162 -3.01 -6.76 -7.59
C ALA A 162 -4.44 -6.22 -7.64
N ARG A 163 -5.27 -6.61 -6.67
CA ARG A 163 -6.68 -6.18 -6.61
C ARG A 163 -6.80 -4.67 -6.43
N SER A 164 -6.14 -4.12 -5.42
CA SER A 164 -6.21 -2.68 -5.12
C SER A 164 -5.63 -1.82 -6.25
N ASN A 165 -4.53 -2.26 -6.88
CA ASN A 165 -3.88 -1.51 -7.96
C ASN A 165 -4.68 -1.60 -9.26
N ALA A 166 -5.20 -2.78 -9.64
CA ALA A 166 -5.97 -2.92 -10.88
C ALA A 166 -7.21 -2.04 -10.87
N GLU A 167 -7.96 -2.05 -9.78
CA GLU A 167 -9.16 -1.21 -9.61
C GLU A 167 -8.82 0.28 -9.77
N VAL A 168 -7.86 0.78 -8.99
CA VAL A 168 -7.58 2.22 -8.97
C VAL A 168 -6.91 2.71 -10.26
N LEU A 169 -6.02 1.93 -10.86
CA LEU A 169 -5.36 2.27 -12.12
C LEU A 169 -6.37 2.38 -13.27
N THR A 170 -7.31 1.41 -13.36
CA THR A 170 -8.38 1.44 -14.35
C THR A 170 -9.28 2.66 -14.15
N ARG A 171 -9.62 2.98 -12.92
CA ARG A 171 -10.43 4.16 -12.58
C ARG A 171 -9.72 5.49 -12.93
N LEU A 172 -8.37 5.50 -12.88
CA LEU A 172 -7.55 6.65 -13.29
C LEU A 172 -7.21 6.67 -14.79
N GLY A 173 -7.81 5.77 -15.60
CA GLY A 173 -7.69 5.74 -17.06
C GLY A 173 -6.50 4.96 -17.61
N ALA A 174 -5.81 4.16 -16.79
CA ALA A 174 -4.78 3.25 -17.27
C ALA A 174 -5.40 1.93 -17.78
N LYS A 175 -4.77 1.33 -18.79
CA LYS A 175 -5.06 -0.05 -19.20
C LYS A 175 -4.28 -1.02 -18.31
N VAL A 176 -4.97 -1.99 -17.71
CA VAL A 176 -4.35 -3.03 -16.90
C VAL A 176 -4.28 -4.35 -17.66
N LEU A 177 -3.11 -4.97 -17.64
CA LEU A 177 -2.87 -6.32 -18.14
C LEU A 177 -2.47 -7.23 -16.97
N PHE A 178 -2.96 -8.47 -16.97
CA PHE A 178 -2.53 -9.50 -16.04
C PHE A 178 -1.72 -10.57 -16.75
N SER A 179 -0.68 -11.07 -16.08
CA SER A 179 0.11 -12.19 -16.59
C SER A 179 0.58 -13.10 -15.46
N GLY A 180 0.45 -14.40 -15.66
CA GLY A 180 0.85 -15.43 -14.69
C GLY A 180 0.20 -16.78 -15.00
N PRO A 181 0.58 -17.84 -14.24
CA PRO A 181 0.00 -19.16 -14.38
C PRO A 181 -1.52 -19.15 -14.29
N GLU A 182 -2.20 -19.99 -15.09
CA GLU A 182 -3.66 -20.08 -15.13
C GLU A 182 -4.27 -20.34 -13.74
N LYS A 183 -3.64 -21.18 -12.94
CA LYS A 183 -4.06 -21.51 -11.56
C LYS A 183 -4.06 -20.30 -10.60
N TRP A 184 -3.34 -19.24 -10.93
CA TRP A 184 -3.23 -18.01 -10.15
C TRP A 184 -4.05 -16.85 -10.72
N GLN A 185 -4.83 -17.10 -11.75
CA GLN A 185 -5.75 -16.10 -12.29
C GLN A 185 -6.97 -15.92 -11.36
N ASP A 186 -7.43 -14.69 -11.26
CA ASP A 186 -8.66 -14.33 -10.56
C ASP A 186 -9.73 -13.94 -11.59
N PRO A 187 -10.65 -14.85 -11.93
CA PRO A 187 -11.70 -14.57 -12.92
C PRO A 187 -12.72 -13.54 -12.43
N THR A 188 -12.72 -13.21 -11.13
CA THR A 188 -13.59 -12.18 -10.56
C THR A 188 -13.03 -10.78 -10.69
N ASN A 189 -11.72 -10.64 -10.99
CA ASN A 189 -11.08 -9.36 -11.19
C ASN A 189 -11.25 -8.89 -12.64
N SER A 190 -12.27 -8.07 -12.87
CA SER A 190 -12.63 -7.54 -14.20
C SER A 190 -11.89 -6.28 -14.60
N TYR A 191 -10.93 -5.79 -13.80
CA TYR A 191 -10.21 -4.55 -14.06
C TYR A 191 -9.06 -4.68 -15.04
N GLY A 192 -8.68 -5.90 -15.43
CA GLY A 192 -7.58 -6.14 -16.36
C GLY A 192 -7.85 -7.30 -17.32
N GLU A 193 -7.04 -7.37 -18.36
CA GLU A 193 -7.07 -8.42 -19.39
C GLU A 193 -5.90 -9.39 -19.18
N TYR A 194 -6.15 -10.69 -19.20
CA TYR A 194 -5.10 -11.71 -19.14
C TYR A 194 -4.43 -11.88 -20.50
N VAL A 195 -3.11 -11.74 -20.50
CA VAL A 195 -2.27 -11.92 -21.69
C VAL A 195 -1.02 -12.76 -21.33
N ASP A 196 -0.35 -13.31 -22.35
CA ASP A 196 0.92 -13.98 -22.13
C ASP A 196 2.02 -13.02 -21.64
N VAL A 197 3.08 -13.57 -21.04
CA VAL A 197 4.15 -12.77 -20.42
C VAL A 197 4.90 -11.88 -21.42
N HIS A 198 5.08 -12.32 -22.68
CA HIS A 198 5.77 -11.54 -23.69
C HIS A 198 4.93 -10.34 -24.12
N THR A 199 3.66 -10.58 -24.41
CA THR A 199 2.71 -9.51 -24.74
C THR A 199 2.62 -8.47 -23.61
N ALA A 200 2.49 -8.92 -22.36
CA ALA A 200 2.44 -8.04 -21.19
C ALA A 200 3.68 -7.14 -21.11
N ILE A 201 4.89 -7.73 -21.21
CA ILE A 201 6.15 -6.99 -21.09
C ILE A 201 6.37 -6.01 -22.23
N GLN A 202 6.05 -6.40 -23.49
CA GLN A 202 6.27 -5.56 -24.65
C GLN A 202 5.29 -4.37 -24.74
N GLN A 203 4.06 -4.55 -24.26
CA GLN A 203 3.02 -3.51 -24.35
C GLN A 203 3.01 -2.53 -23.17
N SER A 204 3.68 -2.86 -22.06
CA SER A 204 3.55 -2.08 -20.83
C SER A 204 4.51 -0.92 -20.73
N ASP A 205 4.02 0.15 -20.13
CA ASP A 205 4.80 1.30 -19.65
C ASP A 205 5.30 1.05 -18.23
N VAL A 206 4.52 0.26 -17.46
CA VAL A 206 4.87 -0.19 -16.10
C VAL A 206 4.74 -1.70 -16.02
N VAL A 207 5.81 -2.39 -15.67
CA VAL A 207 5.83 -3.82 -15.38
C VAL A 207 5.87 -3.99 -13.86
N MET A 208 4.75 -4.36 -13.26
CA MET A 208 4.60 -4.57 -11.83
C MET A 208 4.64 -6.06 -11.53
N LEU A 209 5.68 -6.49 -10.84
CA LEU A 209 5.84 -7.89 -10.43
C LEU A 209 5.28 -8.07 -9.02
N LEU A 210 4.63 -9.20 -8.77
CA LEU A 210 4.15 -9.58 -7.45
C LEU A 210 5.12 -10.56 -6.81
N ARG A 211 5.26 -10.49 -5.50
CA ARG A 211 5.98 -11.50 -4.74
C ARG A 211 5.25 -12.85 -4.84
N ILE A 212 5.96 -13.89 -5.21
CA ILE A 212 5.44 -15.25 -5.12
C ILE A 212 5.47 -15.71 -3.66
N GLN A 213 4.28 -15.96 -3.10
CA GLN A 213 4.09 -16.30 -1.70
C GLN A 213 4.05 -17.83 -1.54
N HIS A 214 5.21 -18.48 -1.55
CA HIS A 214 5.31 -19.94 -1.41
C HIS A 214 4.60 -20.48 -0.17
N GLU A 215 4.48 -19.66 0.89
CA GLU A 215 3.76 -19.99 2.11
C GLU A 215 2.23 -20.14 1.94
N ARG A 216 1.69 -19.67 0.82
CA ARG A 216 0.25 -19.73 0.47
C ARG A 216 -0.08 -20.80 -0.57
N HIS A 217 0.92 -21.49 -1.09
CA HIS A 217 0.75 -22.52 -2.11
C HIS A 217 0.97 -23.90 -1.51
N GLU A 218 0.05 -24.82 -1.76
CA GLU A 218 0.14 -26.22 -1.31
C GLU A 218 1.22 -27.02 -2.05
N GLU A 219 1.50 -26.65 -3.31
CA GLU A 219 2.55 -27.23 -4.13
C GLU A 219 3.75 -26.30 -4.21
N LYS A 220 4.96 -26.81 -3.90
CA LYS A 220 6.21 -26.12 -4.12
C LYS A 220 6.55 -26.16 -5.62
N ASP A 221 6.05 -25.21 -6.38
CA ASP A 221 6.56 -24.98 -7.73
C ASP A 221 8.07 -24.65 -7.64
N HIS A 222 8.87 -25.23 -8.54
CA HIS A 222 10.28 -24.96 -8.58
C HIS A 222 10.51 -23.48 -8.97
N ALA A 223 11.19 -22.72 -8.13
CA ALA A 223 11.43 -21.30 -8.31
C ALA A 223 12.09 -20.95 -9.64
N GLU A 224 13.02 -21.82 -10.10
CA GLU A 224 13.71 -21.66 -11.38
C GLU A 224 12.78 -21.81 -12.59
N ASP A 225 11.78 -22.67 -12.51
CA ASP A 225 10.80 -22.85 -13.57
C ASP A 225 9.89 -21.62 -13.69
N TYR A 226 9.49 -21.03 -12.54
CA TYR A 226 8.69 -19.81 -12.55
C TYR A 226 9.42 -18.62 -13.20
N LEU A 227 10.69 -18.37 -12.86
CA LEU A 227 11.48 -17.29 -13.48
C LEU A 227 11.54 -17.46 -15.00
N LYS A 228 11.80 -18.68 -15.46
CA LYS A 228 11.93 -19.02 -16.87
C LYS A 228 10.60 -18.83 -17.62
N GLU A 229 9.50 -19.23 -17.03
CA GLU A 229 8.18 -19.21 -17.70
C GLU A 229 7.49 -17.86 -17.59
N TYR A 230 7.47 -17.23 -16.41
CA TYR A 230 6.63 -16.06 -16.10
C TYR A 230 7.41 -14.87 -15.53
N GLY A 231 8.60 -15.07 -14.94
CA GLY A 231 9.35 -14.02 -14.28
C GLY A 231 10.02 -13.03 -15.24
N LEU A 232 10.50 -11.92 -14.73
CA LEU A 232 11.25 -10.94 -15.50
C LEU A 232 12.73 -11.35 -15.58
N THR A 233 13.12 -11.94 -16.71
CA THR A 233 14.52 -12.26 -17.05
C THR A 233 15.19 -11.08 -17.75
N LYS A 234 16.55 -11.12 -17.86
CA LYS A 234 17.31 -10.12 -18.64
C LYS A 234 16.93 -10.08 -20.13
N GLU A 235 16.53 -11.22 -20.68
CA GLU A 235 16.06 -11.31 -22.07
C GLU A 235 14.71 -10.60 -22.25
N ARG A 236 13.81 -10.76 -21.29
CA ARG A 236 12.50 -10.10 -21.31
C ARG A 236 12.63 -8.60 -21.00
N GLU A 237 13.52 -8.21 -20.10
CA GLU A 237 13.80 -6.79 -19.82
C GLU A 237 14.20 -6.03 -21.09
N LYS A 238 15.03 -6.62 -21.96
CA LYS A 238 15.42 -6.02 -23.25
C LYS A 238 14.28 -5.82 -24.22
N GLN A 239 13.16 -6.53 -24.03
CA GLN A 239 11.95 -6.42 -24.86
C GLN A 239 10.97 -5.35 -24.37
N MET A 240 11.19 -4.79 -23.18
CA MET A 240 10.38 -3.70 -22.65
C MET A 240 10.49 -2.45 -23.49
N LYS A 241 9.46 -1.61 -23.47
CA LYS A 241 9.52 -0.28 -24.07
C LYS A 241 10.70 0.51 -23.49
N LYS A 242 11.32 1.39 -24.26
CA LYS A 242 12.52 2.13 -23.84
C LYS A 242 12.33 2.90 -22.52
N HIS A 243 11.14 3.47 -22.31
CA HIS A 243 10.78 4.27 -21.13
C HIS A 243 10.11 3.46 -20.01
N ALA A 244 9.85 2.17 -20.24
CA ALA A 244 9.14 1.35 -19.27
C ALA A 244 9.93 1.14 -17.98
N ILE A 245 9.22 1.11 -16.87
CA ILE A 245 9.77 0.90 -15.52
C ILE A 245 9.38 -0.46 -14.94
N VAL A 246 10.17 -0.92 -13.98
CA VAL A 246 9.92 -2.15 -13.21
C VAL A 246 9.55 -1.76 -11.78
N MET A 247 8.43 -2.29 -11.28
CA MET A 247 7.93 -2.09 -9.94
C MET A 247 7.70 -3.43 -9.20
N HIS A 248 7.83 -3.42 -7.88
CA HIS A 248 7.60 -4.59 -7.04
C HIS A 248 7.27 -4.15 -5.59
N PRO A 249 6.21 -4.65 -4.94
CA PRO A 249 5.83 -4.23 -3.59
C PRO A 249 6.77 -4.72 -2.48
N ALA A 250 7.75 -5.56 -2.82
CA ALA A 250 8.70 -6.23 -1.91
C ALA A 250 8.01 -7.03 -0.75
N PRO A 251 8.72 -7.99 -0.12
CA PRO A 251 10.10 -8.40 -0.41
C PRO A 251 10.23 -9.09 -1.77
N VAL A 252 11.40 -8.96 -2.37
CA VAL A 252 11.69 -9.60 -3.66
C VAL A 252 12.31 -10.97 -3.41
N ASN A 253 11.80 -12.01 -4.07
CA ASN A 253 12.44 -13.31 -4.11
C ASN A 253 13.38 -13.33 -5.34
N ARG A 254 14.67 -13.07 -5.11
CA ARG A 254 15.68 -13.02 -6.16
C ARG A 254 15.77 -14.37 -6.88
N GLY A 255 15.70 -14.35 -8.21
CA GLY A 255 15.74 -15.57 -9.02
C GLY A 255 14.40 -16.34 -9.07
N VAL A 256 13.30 -15.73 -8.60
CA VAL A 256 11.95 -16.30 -8.69
C VAL A 256 11.07 -15.45 -9.61
N GLU A 257 10.57 -14.31 -9.14
CA GLU A 257 9.74 -13.42 -9.97
C GLU A 257 10.57 -12.44 -10.81
N ILE A 258 11.85 -12.24 -10.47
CA ILE A 258 12.76 -11.33 -11.15
C ILE A 258 14.20 -11.83 -11.06
N ASP A 259 14.96 -11.68 -12.14
CA ASP A 259 16.42 -11.89 -12.13
C ASP A 259 17.06 -10.92 -11.10
N GLY A 260 17.96 -11.43 -10.27
CA GLY A 260 18.57 -10.69 -9.18
C GLY A 260 19.25 -9.38 -9.59
N ASP A 261 19.84 -9.34 -10.80
CA ASP A 261 20.54 -8.17 -11.33
C ASP A 261 19.56 -7.04 -11.76
N LEU A 262 18.29 -7.37 -12.01
CA LEU A 262 17.30 -6.41 -12.45
C LEU A 262 16.67 -5.62 -11.29
N ILE A 263 16.87 -6.02 -10.05
CA ILE A 263 16.28 -5.36 -8.87
C ILE A 263 16.78 -3.92 -8.72
N GLU A 264 18.02 -3.65 -9.12
CA GLU A 264 18.66 -2.34 -9.04
C GLU A 264 19.09 -1.80 -10.43
N CYS A 265 18.51 -2.35 -11.51
CA CYS A 265 18.78 -1.84 -12.86
C CYS A 265 18.19 -0.44 -13.04
N GLU A 266 18.60 0.27 -14.10
CA GLU A 266 18.17 1.64 -14.41
C GLU A 266 16.64 1.81 -14.46
N ARG A 267 15.92 0.78 -14.91
CA ARG A 267 14.44 0.78 -15.00
C ARG A 267 13.75 0.51 -13.68
N SER A 268 14.46 -0.04 -12.70
CA SER A 268 13.86 -0.42 -11.40
C SER A 268 13.43 0.80 -10.60
N ARG A 269 12.24 0.70 -10.03
CA ARG A 269 11.69 1.69 -9.09
C ARG A 269 11.39 1.07 -7.71
N ILE A 270 11.91 -0.14 -7.46
CA ILE A 270 11.63 -0.92 -6.24
C ILE A 270 12.02 -0.14 -4.98
N PHE A 271 13.23 0.41 -4.92
CA PHE A 271 13.67 1.22 -3.78
C PHE A 271 13.02 2.61 -3.76
N LYS A 272 12.70 3.15 -4.94
CA LYS A 272 11.92 4.39 -5.07
C LYS A 272 10.50 4.24 -4.48
N GLN A 273 9.84 3.10 -4.70
CA GLN A 273 8.55 2.78 -4.06
C GLN A 273 8.68 2.77 -2.52
N MET A 274 9.78 2.22 -1.98
CA MET A 274 10.01 2.19 -0.54
C MET A 274 10.18 3.61 0.03
N GLU A 275 10.96 4.46 -0.64
CA GLU A 275 11.12 5.88 -0.30
C GLU A 275 9.79 6.62 -0.35
N ASN A 276 9.06 6.49 -1.46
CA ASN A 276 7.74 7.09 -1.68
C ASN A 276 6.72 6.62 -0.64
N GLY A 277 6.90 5.41 -0.12
CA GLY A 277 6.08 4.89 0.96
C GLY A 277 6.09 5.75 2.22
N VAL A 278 7.21 6.39 2.55
CA VAL A 278 7.28 7.30 3.69
C VAL A 278 6.44 8.55 3.44
N PHE A 279 6.62 9.20 2.29
CA PHE A 279 5.91 10.44 1.96
C PHE A 279 4.41 10.22 1.77
N THR A 280 4.02 9.11 1.15
CA THR A 280 2.61 8.71 1.03
C THR A 280 1.96 8.51 2.39
N ARG A 281 2.64 7.86 3.33
CA ARG A 281 2.14 7.66 4.69
C ARG A 281 2.05 8.96 5.47
N MET A 282 2.96 9.93 5.25
CA MET A 282 2.83 11.27 5.80
C MET A 282 1.54 11.96 5.30
N ALA A 283 1.24 11.87 4.00
CA ALA A 283 0.02 12.43 3.42
C ALA A 283 -1.25 11.75 3.96
N VAL A 284 -1.23 10.44 4.12
CA VAL A 284 -2.35 9.67 4.71
C VAL A 284 -2.58 10.06 6.17
N LEU A 285 -1.52 10.18 6.95
CA LEU A 285 -1.60 10.64 8.35
C LEU A 285 -2.11 12.09 8.45
N LYS A 286 -1.64 12.99 7.58
CA LYS A 286 -2.19 14.34 7.47
C LYS A 286 -3.69 14.30 7.25
N ARG A 287 -4.17 13.57 6.24
CA ARG A 287 -5.60 13.45 5.90
C ARG A 287 -6.42 12.96 7.11
N ALA A 288 -5.89 11.99 7.85
CA ALA A 288 -6.57 11.44 9.02
C ALA A 288 -6.63 12.41 10.21
N LEU A 289 -5.58 13.19 10.45
CA LEU A 289 -5.40 13.98 11.66
C LEU A 289 -5.81 15.45 11.51
N GLN A 290 -5.66 16.05 10.33
CA GLN A 290 -5.93 17.47 10.11
C GLN A 290 -7.40 17.84 10.41
N GLN A 291 -8.34 16.94 10.14
CA GLN A 291 -9.75 17.14 10.43
C GLN A 291 -10.03 17.18 11.95
N ILE A 292 -9.26 16.46 12.74
CA ILE A 292 -9.37 16.45 14.21
C ILE A 292 -8.92 17.80 14.76
N GLU A 293 -7.80 18.35 14.28
CA GLU A 293 -7.34 19.68 14.70
C GLU A 293 -8.35 20.77 14.38
N GLN A 294 -8.89 20.80 13.16
CA GLN A 294 -9.89 21.77 12.75
C GLN A 294 -11.14 21.72 13.65
N ASN A 295 -11.61 20.54 14.00
CA ASN A 295 -12.75 20.38 14.90
C ASN A 295 -12.44 20.83 16.34
N GLN A 296 -11.23 20.60 16.82
CA GLN A 296 -10.78 21.06 18.15
C GLN A 296 -10.65 22.59 18.21
N GLU A 297 -10.16 23.23 17.17
CA GLU A 297 -10.08 24.70 17.07
C GLU A 297 -11.46 25.35 17.07
N VAL A 298 -12.41 24.79 16.31
CA VAL A 298 -13.81 25.24 16.29
C VAL A 298 -14.44 25.12 17.68
N MET A 299 -14.25 24.00 18.37
CA MET A 299 -14.78 23.81 19.72
C MET A 299 -14.16 24.77 20.74
N LYS A 300 -12.86 25.04 20.66
CA LYS A 300 -12.21 26.03 21.53
C LYS A 300 -12.78 27.44 21.33
N HIS A 301 -13.08 27.83 20.11
CA HIS A 301 -13.68 29.14 19.80
C HIS A 301 -15.12 29.25 20.31
N VAL A 302 -15.90 28.19 20.27
CA VAL A 302 -17.29 28.14 20.76
C VAL A 302 -17.36 28.18 22.30
N ILE A 303 -16.38 27.63 22.99
CA ILE A 303 -16.34 27.62 24.48
C ILE A 303 -15.82 28.95 25.04
N CYS A 304 -15.03 29.70 24.28
CA CYS A 304 -14.46 30.99 24.69
C CYS A 304 -15.30 32.21 24.25
N SER A 305 -16.40 32.01 23.52
CA SER A 305 -17.40 33.03 23.16
C SER A 305 -18.65 32.91 24.02
#